data_339f82a55efba1d383dd963f116d9822
#
_entry.id   339f82a55efba1d383dd963f116d9822
#
_cell.length_a   1.000
_cell.length_b   1.000
_cell.length_c   1.000
_cell.angle_alpha   90.00
_cell.angle_beta   90.00
_cell.angle_gamma   90.00
#
_symmetry.space_group_name_H-M   'P 1'
#
loop_
_entity.id
_entity.type
_entity.pdbx_description
1 polymer ?
#
loop_
_entity_poly.entity_id
_entity_poly.type
_entity_poly.pdbx_seq_one_letter_code
_entity_poly.pdbx_strand_id
1 'polypeptide(L)'
;MKSTLKTKLDQLLERYEELGALMSDSDVISDQNMFRAYSREYAEIEPVVLCYRDYERQLNELEETKILASDEDEDIRAMAAEELDDLQSRVDGLDQALQKLLLPRDPNDSHNVFLEIRAGTGGDEAAIFAGDLFKMYQRFAETRNWKVEIMNERAGDHGGFKEIISRIAGKEVFGQLKFESGAHRVQRVPQTESQGRIHTSACTVAVMPEVEDVDEIEIDKNDLRVDTYRASGSGGQHVNKTDSAVRLTHIPTGVVVECQDERSQHKNKARAMSLLQAKLMDQAEQKQSDEQAAARRSLVGSGDRSEKIRTYNFPDSRVTDHRINLTLHRLAQTMAGDMAPIIDHLVQEHQADLLGSLGDELGD
;
A
#
# COMPACT_ATOMS: atom_id res chain seq x y z
N MET A 1 -3.96 -24.04 -18.58
CA MET A 1 -2.93 -22.98 -18.37
C MET A 1 -2.25 -22.58 -19.69
N LYS A 2 -1.99 -21.26 -19.95
CA LYS A 2 -1.27 -20.75 -21.15
C LYS A 2 0.23 -21.09 -21.06
N SER A 3 0.90 -21.32 -22.21
CA SER A 3 2.34 -21.70 -22.25
C SER A 3 3.26 -20.63 -21.64
N THR A 4 2.97 -19.36 -21.87
CA THR A 4 3.72 -18.22 -21.28
C THR A 4 3.66 -18.21 -19.75
N LEU A 5 2.51 -18.56 -19.16
CA LEU A 5 2.33 -18.66 -17.73
C LEU A 5 3.15 -19.81 -17.15
N LYS A 6 3.17 -20.95 -17.85
CA LYS A 6 3.97 -22.11 -17.47
C LYS A 6 5.47 -21.77 -17.41
N THR A 7 5.98 -21.10 -18.46
CA THR A 7 7.40 -20.67 -18.48
C THR A 7 7.74 -19.72 -17.31
N LYS A 8 6.84 -18.81 -16.94
CA LYS A 8 7.04 -17.95 -15.75
C LYS A 8 7.08 -18.75 -14.45
N LEU A 9 6.20 -19.74 -14.29
CA LEU A 9 6.16 -20.60 -13.11
C LEU A 9 7.40 -21.47 -12.99
N ASP A 10 7.88 -22.01 -14.12
CA ASP A 10 9.13 -22.79 -14.16
C ASP A 10 10.33 -21.93 -13.74
N GLN A 11 10.40 -20.67 -14.21
CA GLN A 11 11.46 -19.73 -13.77
C GLN A 11 11.36 -19.39 -12.27
N LEU A 12 10.15 -19.23 -11.72
CA LEU A 12 9.96 -19.02 -10.28
C LEU A 12 10.38 -20.23 -9.46
N LEU A 13 10.12 -21.44 -9.97
CA LEU A 13 10.55 -22.67 -9.33
C LEU A 13 12.09 -22.77 -9.28
N GLU A 14 12.76 -22.52 -10.41
CA GLU A 14 14.23 -22.46 -10.47
C GLU A 14 14.79 -21.40 -9.50
N ARG A 15 14.19 -20.22 -9.47
CA ARG A 15 14.63 -19.16 -8.57
C ARG A 15 14.44 -19.49 -7.09
N TYR A 16 13.34 -20.17 -6.75
CA TYR A 16 13.09 -20.64 -5.39
C TYR A 16 14.16 -21.64 -4.92
N GLU A 17 14.55 -22.58 -5.79
CA GLU A 17 15.61 -23.56 -5.50
C GLU A 17 16.99 -22.91 -5.38
N GLU A 18 17.29 -21.92 -6.25
CA GLU A 18 18.50 -21.12 -6.18
C GLU A 18 18.58 -20.34 -4.84
N LEU A 19 17.50 -19.67 -4.45
CA LEU A 19 17.44 -18.92 -3.17
C LEU A 19 17.64 -19.85 -1.98
N GLY A 20 17.06 -21.04 -2.00
CA GLY A 20 17.26 -22.06 -0.97
C GLY A 20 18.72 -22.49 -0.85
N ALA A 21 19.43 -22.64 -1.98
CA ALA A 21 20.86 -22.94 -2.02
C ALA A 21 21.69 -21.74 -1.52
N LEU A 22 21.41 -20.51 -1.99
CA LEU A 22 22.11 -19.30 -1.57
C LEU A 22 21.98 -19.02 -0.06
N MET A 23 20.80 -19.23 0.52
CA MET A 23 20.60 -19.07 1.97
C MET A 23 21.34 -20.11 2.82
N SER A 24 21.82 -21.20 2.20
CA SER A 24 22.64 -22.21 2.86
C SER A 24 24.14 -21.92 2.74
N ASP A 25 24.53 -20.89 1.96
CA ASP A 25 25.93 -20.50 1.77
C ASP A 25 26.45 -19.72 2.98
N SER A 26 27.65 -20.05 3.42
CA SER A 26 28.32 -19.42 4.57
C SER A 26 28.57 -17.93 4.39
N ASP A 27 28.85 -17.50 3.15
CA ASP A 27 29.14 -16.11 2.83
C ASP A 27 27.88 -15.26 2.91
N VAL A 28 26.73 -15.79 2.47
CA VAL A 28 25.42 -15.16 2.58
C VAL A 28 24.94 -15.11 4.03
N ILE A 29 25.13 -16.20 4.80
CA ILE A 29 24.76 -16.24 6.23
C ILE A 29 25.53 -15.19 7.04
N SER A 30 26.77 -14.89 6.65
CA SER A 30 27.61 -13.89 7.32
C SER A 30 27.19 -12.43 6.99
N ASP A 31 26.54 -12.20 5.85
CA ASP A 31 26.00 -10.90 5.44
C ASP A 31 24.49 -10.81 5.78
N GLN A 32 24.19 -10.13 6.88
CA GLN A 32 22.82 -9.99 7.40
C GLN A 32 21.87 -9.31 6.40
N ASN A 33 22.38 -8.38 5.57
CA ASN A 33 21.54 -7.66 4.61
C ASN A 33 21.18 -8.56 3.42
N MET A 34 22.17 -9.29 2.88
CA MET A 34 21.94 -10.25 1.80
C MET A 34 21.02 -11.39 2.26
N PHE A 35 21.27 -11.96 3.44
CA PHE A 35 20.41 -13.01 3.98
C PHE A 35 18.95 -12.55 4.18
N ARG A 36 18.75 -11.34 4.68
CA ARG A 36 17.41 -10.77 4.85
C ARG A 36 16.70 -10.56 3.49
N ALA A 37 17.42 -10.06 2.48
CA ALA A 37 16.87 -9.85 1.15
C ALA A 37 16.44 -11.17 0.51
N TYR A 38 17.30 -12.19 0.54
CA TYR A 38 16.99 -13.52 -0.01
C TYR A 38 15.87 -14.24 0.76
N SER A 39 15.86 -14.13 2.10
CA SER A 39 14.77 -14.70 2.92
C SER A 39 13.41 -14.06 2.60
N ARG A 40 13.40 -12.76 2.31
CA ARG A 40 12.18 -12.06 1.92
C ARG A 40 11.68 -12.53 0.56
N GLU A 41 12.58 -12.56 -0.45
CA GLU A 41 12.25 -13.03 -1.80
C GLU A 41 11.78 -14.50 -1.77
N TYR A 42 12.46 -15.37 -1.00
CA TYR A 42 12.07 -16.77 -0.81
C TYR A 42 10.65 -16.91 -0.25
N ALA A 43 10.33 -16.15 0.81
CA ALA A 43 9.01 -16.18 1.44
C ALA A 43 7.90 -15.61 0.53
N GLU A 44 8.23 -14.67 -0.38
CA GLU A 44 7.30 -14.14 -1.37
C GLU A 44 6.96 -15.16 -2.47
N ILE A 45 7.94 -15.93 -2.91
CA ILE A 45 7.79 -16.92 -4.00
C ILE A 45 7.21 -18.25 -3.49
N GLU A 46 7.49 -18.63 -2.25
CA GLU A 46 7.12 -19.94 -1.66
C GLU A 46 5.65 -20.32 -1.89
N PRO A 47 4.64 -19.47 -1.64
CA PRO A 47 3.23 -19.82 -1.84
C PRO A 47 2.89 -20.17 -3.29
N VAL A 48 3.53 -19.47 -4.25
CA VAL A 48 3.35 -19.73 -5.69
C VAL A 48 3.92 -21.07 -6.06
N VAL A 49 5.15 -21.37 -5.62
CA VAL A 49 5.86 -22.62 -5.92
C VAL A 49 5.13 -23.82 -5.32
N LEU A 50 4.67 -23.71 -4.07
CA LEU A 50 3.93 -24.81 -3.42
C LEU A 50 2.61 -25.10 -4.16
N CYS A 51 1.88 -24.07 -4.55
CA CYS A 51 0.65 -24.22 -5.34
C CYS A 51 0.94 -24.80 -6.72
N TYR A 52 2.03 -24.40 -7.38
CA TYR A 52 2.44 -24.91 -8.69
C TYR A 52 2.84 -26.38 -8.65
N ARG A 53 3.61 -26.80 -7.66
CA ARG A 53 3.96 -28.23 -7.44
C ARG A 53 2.71 -29.08 -7.22
N ASP A 54 1.74 -28.56 -6.46
CA ASP A 54 0.46 -29.24 -6.27
C ASP A 54 -0.33 -29.35 -7.59
N TYR A 55 -0.35 -28.27 -8.36
CA TYR A 55 -0.99 -28.25 -9.68
C TYR A 55 -0.38 -29.29 -10.63
N GLU A 56 0.94 -29.34 -10.75
CA GLU A 56 1.64 -30.33 -11.60
C GLU A 56 1.35 -31.77 -11.16
N ARG A 57 1.34 -32.01 -9.83
CA ARG A 57 1.02 -33.34 -9.30
C ARG A 57 -0.41 -33.74 -9.67
N GLN A 58 -1.39 -32.87 -9.44
CA GLN A 58 -2.79 -33.17 -9.76
C GLN A 58 -3.05 -33.27 -11.26
N LEU A 59 -2.32 -32.51 -12.08
CA LEU A 59 -2.41 -32.60 -13.54
C LEU A 59 -1.89 -33.93 -14.04
N ASN A 60 -0.74 -34.42 -13.53
CA ASN A 60 -0.20 -35.74 -13.88
C ASN A 60 -1.16 -36.87 -13.46
N GLU A 61 -1.71 -36.79 -12.26
CA GLU A 61 -2.71 -37.74 -11.75
C GLU A 61 -3.97 -37.76 -12.63
N LEU A 62 -4.44 -36.59 -13.06
CA LEU A 62 -5.55 -36.45 -14.00
C LEU A 62 -5.23 -37.11 -15.37
N GLU A 63 -4.01 -36.95 -15.88
CA GLU A 63 -3.60 -37.56 -17.15
C GLU A 63 -3.50 -39.09 -17.02
N GLU A 64 -2.95 -39.59 -15.94
CA GLU A 64 -2.91 -41.05 -15.66
C GLU A 64 -4.32 -41.63 -15.51
N THR A 65 -5.23 -40.96 -14.81
CA THR A 65 -6.62 -41.41 -14.64
C THR A 65 -7.39 -41.35 -15.95
N LYS A 66 -7.11 -40.40 -16.87
CA LYS A 66 -7.67 -40.38 -18.22
C LYS A 66 -7.27 -41.61 -19.05
N ILE A 67 -6.05 -42.11 -18.87
CA ILE A 67 -5.59 -43.34 -19.52
C ILE A 67 -6.37 -44.54 -18.96
N LEU A 68 -6.53 -44.62 -17.63
CA LEU A 68 -7.29 -45.69 -16.97
C LEU A 68 -8.75 -45.68 -17.33
N ALA A 69 -9.34 -44.52 -17.57
CA ALA A 69 -10.72 -44.40 -18.07
C ALA A 69 -10.93 -45.00 -19.51
N SER A 70 -9.82 -45.31 -20.19
CA SER A 70 -9.84 -45.96 -21.51
C SER A 70 -9.39 -47.43 -21.43
N ASP A 71 -9.29 -48.02 -20.23
CA ASP A 71 -8.89 -49.41 -20.01
C ASP A 71 -9.93 -50.39 -20.56
N GLU A 72 -9.49 -51.62 -20.87
CA GLU A 72 -10.39 -52.68 -21.35
C GLU A 72 -11.32 -53.21 -20.26
N ASP A 73 -10.92 -53.11 -19.00
CA ASP A 73 -11.68 -53.53 -17.83
C ASP A 73 -12.80 -52.53 -17.47
N GLU A 74 -14.03 -53.02 -17.35
CA GLU A 74 -15.21 -52.19 -17.09
C GLU A 74 -15.21 -51.59 -15.67
N ASP A 75 -14.69 -52.35 -14.69
CA ASP A 75 -14.61 -51.90 -13.29
C ASP A 75 -13.57 -50.79 -13.13
N ILE A 76 -12.43 -50.90 -13.81
CA ILE A 76 -11.39 -49.89 -13.83
C ILE A 76 -11.91 -48.60 -14.49
N ARG A 77 -12.61 -48.69 -15.62
CA ARG A 77 -13.20 -47.52 -16.28
C ARG A 77 -14.23 -46.82 -15.41
N ALA A 78 -15.07 -47.57 -14.67
CA ALA A 78 -16.09 -46.99 -13.81
C ALA A 78 -15.47 -46.22 -12.63
N MET A 79 -14.46 -46.80 -12.00
CA MET A 79 -13.72 -46.14 -10.93
C MET A 79 -12.97 -44.87 -11.40
N ALA A 80 -12.27 -44.97 -12.53
CA ALA A 80 -11.58 -43.84 -13.13
C ALA A 80 -12.54 -42.70 -13.53
N ALA A 81 -13.75 -43.03 -14.04
CA ALA A 81 -14.72 -42.02 -14.39
C ALA A 81 -15.26 -41.22 -13.17
N GLU A 82 -15.43 -41.88 -12.03
CA GLU A 82 -15.84 -41.22 -10.78
C GLU A 82 -14.75 -40.27 -10.24
N GLU A 83 -13.47 -40.63 -10.39
CA GLU A 83 -12.34 -39.85 -9.91
C GLU A 83 -11.99 -38.67 -10.83
N LEU A 84 -12.27 -38.78 -12.14
CA LEU A 84 -11.96 -37.76 -13.14
C LEU A 84 -12.61 -36.41 -12.86
N ASP A 85 -13.89 -36.38 -12.46
CA ASP A 85 -14.60 -35.13 -12.19
C ASP A 85 -14.02 -34.39 -10.97
N ASP A 86 -13.65 -35.14 -9.94
CA ASP A 86 -13.01 -34.58 -8.75
C ASP A 86 -11.61 -34.01 -9.05
N LEU A 87 -10.79 -34.77 -9.79
CA LEU A 87 -9.46 -34.32 -10.19
C LEU A 87 -9.52 -33.10 -11.10
N GLN A 88 -10.43 -33.09 -12.08
CA GLN A 88 -10.62 -31.92 -12.94
C GLN A 88 -10.99 -30.68 -12.15
N SER A 89 -11.93 -30.80 -11.19
CA SER A 89 -12.34 -29.70 -10.33
C SER A 89 -11.18 -29.17 -9.46
N ARG A 90 -10.32 -30.05 -8.97
CA ARG A 90 -9.11 -29.68 -8.20
C ARG A 90 -8.08 -28.95 -9.08
N VAL A 91 -7.81 -29.46 -10.27
CA VAL A 91 -6.89 -28.83 -11.23
C VAL A 91 -7.38 -27.44 -11.62
N ASP A 92 -8.67 -27.29 -11.91
CA ASP A 92 -9.27 -25.99 -12.25
C ASP A 92 -9.19 -25.02 -11.07
N GLY A 93 -9.42 -25.49 -9.85
CA GLY A 93 -9.27 -24.70 -8.62
C GLY A 93 -7.84 -24.23 -8.39
N LEU A 94 -6.85 -25.11 -8.62
CA LEU A 94 -5.43 -24.77 -8.50
C LEU A 94 -4.97 -23.81 -9.61
N ASP A 95 -5.46 -23.94 -10.84
CA ASP A 95 -5.19 -22.99 -11.92
C ASP A 95 -5.67 -21.57 -11.57
N GLN A 96 -6.88 -21.45 -11.03
CA GLN A 96 -7.40 -20.17 -10.53
C GLN A 96 -6.60 -19.61 -9.34
N ALA A 97 -6.16 -20.48 -8.42
CA ALA A 97 -5.33 -20.07 -7.29
C ALA A 97 -3.96 -19.56 -7.76
N LEU A 98 -3.33 -20.24 -8.71
CA LEU A 98 -2.07 -19.81 -9.33
C LEU A 98 -2.21 -18.46 -10.02
N GLN A 99 -3.27 -18.26 -10.81
CA GLN A 99 -3.52 -16.98 -11.45
C GLN A 99 -3.63 -15.84 -10.43
N LYS A 100 -4.30 -16.06 -9.30
CA LYS A 100 -4.41 -15.09 -8.21
C LYS A 100 -3.07 -14.81 -7.52
N LEU A 101 -2.26 -15.85 -7.30
CA LEU A 101 -0.94 -15.73 -6.65
C LEU A 101 0.08 -15.00 -7.52
N LEU A 102 -0.08 -15.06 -8.85
CA LEU A 102 0.79 -14.39 -9.82
C LEU A 102 0.40 -12.92 -10.09
N LEU A 103 -0.72 -12.45 -9.52
CA LEU A 103 -1.06 -11.05 -9.59
C LEU A 103 0.01 -10.20 -8.92
N PRO A 104 0.41 -9.07 -9.53
CA PRO A 104 1.35 -8.17 -8.90
C PRO A 104 0.78 -7.69 -7.57
N ARG A 105 1.48 -7.98 -6.48
CA ARG A 105 1.15 -7.46 -5.15
C ARG A 105 1.63 -6.02 -5.06
N ASP A 106 0.77 -5.15 -4.56
CA ASP A 106 1.20 -3.80 -4.19
C ASP A 106 2.20 -3.91 -3.02
N PRO A 107 3.45 -3.41 -3.15
CA PRO A 107 4.44 -3.48 -2.08
C PRO A 107 3.95 -2.82 -0.79
N ASN A 108 3.00 -1.90 -0.89
CA ASN A 108 2.41 -1.22 0.26
C ASN A 108 1.36 -2.05 1.00
N ASP A 109 0.85 -3.16 0.42
CA ASP A 109 -0.25 -3.94 1.02
C ASP A 109 0.05 -4.42 2.44
N SER A 110 1.33 -4.70 2.76
CA SER A 110 1.78 -5.11 4.09
C SER A 110 1.98 -3.96 5.08
N HIS A 111 1.94 -2.70 4.63
CA HIS A 111 2.21 -1.55 5.46
C HIS A 111 1.05 -1.23 6.40
N ASN A 112 1.38 -0.60 7.53
CA ASN A 112 0.42 0.10 8.36
C ASN A 112 -0.16 1.29 7.59
N VAL A 113 -1.25 1.89 8.09
CA VAL A 113 -1.88 3.02 7.41
C VAL A 113 -2.10 4.21 8.32
N PHE A 114 -2.09 5.37 7.72
CA PHE A 114 -2.72 6.56 8.25
C PHE A 114 -4.12 6.69 7.64
N LEU A 115 -5.13 6.56 8.51
CA LEU A 115 -6.54 6.77 8.15
C LEU A 115 -6.93 8.19 8.54
N GLU A 116 -7.25 8.99 7.55
CA GLU A 116 -7.73 10.36 7.72
C GLU A 116 -9.20 10.44 7.31
N ILE A 117 -10.05 10.99 8.19
CA ILE A 117 -11.46 11.23 7.92
C ILE A 117 -11.74 12.71 8.15
N ARG A 118 -12.27 13.37 7.13
CA ARG A 118 -12.67 14.78 7.20
C ARG A 118 -14.14 14.96 6.92
N ALA A 119 -14.78 15.82 7.69
CA ALA A 119 -16.11 16.29 7.38
C ALA A 119 -16.07 17.12 6.07
N GLY A 120 -16.91 16.73 5.12
CA GLY A 120 -17.09 17.42 3.85
C GLY A 120 -18.35 18.29 3.84
N THR A 121 -19.13 18.16 2.77
CA THR A 121 -20.39 18.91 2.63
C THR A 121 -21.46 18.42 3.60
N GLY A 122 -21.99 19.29 4.46
CA GLY A 122 -23.08 18.93 5.39
C GLY A 122 -22.97 19.54 6.78
N GLY A 123 -21.94 20.35 7.05
CA GLY A 123 -21.76 21.04 8.35
C GLY A 123 -21.63 20.06 9.51
N ASP A 124 -22.36 20.30 10.59
CA ASP A 124 -22.29 19.50 11.83
C ASP A 124 -22.66 18.03 11.61
N GLU A 125 -23.61 17.75 10.72
CA GLU A 125 -23.98 16.37 10.38
C GLU A 125 -22.82 15.60 9.72
N ALA A 126 -22.04 16.26 8.88
CA ALA A 126 -20.85 15.65 8.31
C ALA A 126 -19.81 15.34 9.41
N ALA A 127 -19.66 16.23 10.41
CA ALA A 127 -18.75 15.98 11.53
C ALA A 127 -19.22 14.81 12.41
N ILE A 128 -20.51 14.69 12.67
CA ILE A 128 -21.08 13.54 13.41
C ILE A 128 -20.87 12.27 12.62
N PHE A 129 -21.12 12.28 11.31
CA PHE A 129 -20.91 11.12 10.44
C PHE A 129 -19.44 10.71 10.34
N ALA A 130 -18.51 11.66 10.34
CA ALA A 130 -17.07 11.35 10.42
C ALA A 130 -16.73 10.56 11.71
N GLY A 131 -17.37 10.93 12.83
CA GLY A 131 -17.25 10.19 14.07
C GLY A 131 -17.83 8.78 14.01
N ASP A 132 -18.96 8.61 13.30
CA ASP A 132 -19.58 7.29 13.10
C ASP A 132 -18.71 6.41 12.20
N LEU A 133 -18.15 6.96 11.12
CA LEU A 133 -17.20 6.25 10.25
C LEU A 133 -15.94 5.83 11.02
N PHE A 134 -15.38 6.74 11.83
CA PHE A 134 -14.21 6.39 12.64
C PHE A 134 -14.50 5.22 13.59
N LYS A 135 -15.64 5.23 14.29
CA LYS A 135 -16.07 4.12 15.14
C LYS A 135 -16.26 2.82 14.36
N MET A 136 -16.78 2.90 13.13
CA MET A 136 -16.93 1.75 12.24
C MET A 136 -15.57 1.14 11.92
N TYR A 137 -14.58 1.95 11.50
CA TYR A 137 -13.22 1.47 11.21
C TYR A 137 -12.50 0.97 12.46
N GLN A 138 -12.67 1.63 13.60
CA GLN A 138 -12.09 1.18 14.86
C GLN A 138 -12.60 -0.24 15.24
N ARG A 139 -13.90 -0.48 15.14
CA ARG A 139 -14.49 -1.81 15.41
C ARG A 139 -14.02 -2.85 14.39
N PHE A 140 -13.92 -2.47 13.11
CA PHE A 140 -13.37 -3.36 12.11
C PHE A 140 -11.91 -3.73 12.43
N ALA A 141 -11.09 -2.77 12.81
CA ALA A 141 -9.70 -3.00 13.24
C ALA A 141 -9.63 -3.95 14.46
N GLU A 142 -10.54 -3.80 15.44
CA GLU A 142 -10.64 -4.70 16.59
C GLU A 142 -10.92 -6.16 16.17
N THR A 143 -11.81 -6.38 15.18
CA THR A 143 -12.09 -7.73 14.66
C THR A 143 -10.89 -8.38 13.98
N ARG A 144 -9.97 -7.57 13.46
CA ARG A 144 -8.74 -8.02 12.79
C ARG A 144 -7.52 -8.05 13.72
N ASN A 145 -7.68 -7.71 15.00
CA ASN A 145 -6.61 -7.54 15.98
C ASN A 145 -5.58 -6.47 15.57
N TRP A 146 -6.02 -5.43 14.87
CA TRP A 146 -5.20 -4.27 14.54
C TRP A 146 -5.22 -3.25 15.66
N LYS A 147 -4.09 -2.58 15.86
CA LYS A 147 -3.96 -1.51 16.85
C LYS A 147 -4.31 -0.18 16.20
N VAL A 148 -5.23 0.56 16.80
CA VAL A 148 -5.62 1.91 16.36
C VAL A 148 -5.07 2.94 17.36
N GLU A 149 -4.38 3.95 16.85
CA GLU A 149 -3.80 5.06 17.62
C GLU A 149 -4.22 6.39 16.99
N ILE A 150 -4.86 7.25 17.79
CA ILE A 150 -5.26 8.57 17.31
C ILE A 150 -4.04 9.49 17.34
N MET A 151 -3.68 10.02 16.17
CA MET A 151 -2.54 10.92 16.01
C MET A 151 -2.94 12.38 16.15
N ASN A 152 -4.09 12.75 15.57
CA ASN A 152 -4.63 14.10 15.62
C ASN A 152 -6.15 14.05 15.52
N GLU A 153 -6.82 14.93 16.27
CA GLU A 153 -8.27 15.09 16.18
C GLU A 153 -8.70 16.55 16.29
N ARG A 154 -9.71 16.89 15.52
CA ARG A 154 -10.38 18.18 15.60
C ARG A 154 -11.87 17.95 15.79
N ALA A 155 -12.35 18.15 17.00
CA ALA A 155 -13.75 17.92 17.36
C ALA A 155 -14.72 18.82 16.58
N GLY A 156 -15.91 18.29 16.31
CA GLY A 156 -17.05 19.05 15.79
C GLY A 156 -17.77 19.82 16.90
N ASP A 157 -18.44 20.90 16.55
CA ASP A 157 -19.12 21.79 17.52
C ASP A 157 -20.33 21.11 18.18
N HIS A 158 -20.96 20.16 17.48
CA HIS A 158 -22.09 19.36 17.97
C HIS A 158 -21.77 17.87 18.10
N GLY A 159 -20.49 17.53 18.31
CA GLY A 159 -19.98 16.15 18.40
C GLY A 159 -19.39 15.65 17.09
N GLY A 160 -18.81 14.46 17.13
CA GLY A 160 -18.03 13.92 16.02
C GLY A 160 -16.73 14.68 15.77
N PHE A 161 -16.20 14.61 14.55
CA PHE A 161 -14.91 15.21 14.20
C PHE A 161 -15.01 16.02 12.91
N LYS A 162 -14.47 17.25 12.93
CA LYS A 162 -14.19 18.02 11.69
C LYS A 162 -13.07 17.34 10.91
N GLU A 163 -12.10 16.76 11.65
CA GLU A 163 -10.98 15.98 11.12
C GLU A 163 -10.52 15.00 12.19
N ILE A 164 -10.22 13.79 11.80
CA ILE A 164 -9.54 12.80 12.66
C ILE A 164 -8.51 12.04 11.83
N ILE A 165 -7.30 11.93 12.37
CA ILE A 165 -6.19 11.19 11.79
C ILE A 165 -5.78 10.12 12.77
N SER A 166 -5.79 8.87 12.33
CA SER A 166 -5.38 7.73 13.14
C SER A 166 -4.40 6.85 12.39
N ARG A 167 -3.47 6.26 13.13
CA ARG A 167 -2.58 5.22 12.67
C ARG A 167 -3.21 3.87 12.97
N ILE A 168 -3.28 2.99 11.97
CA ILE A 168 -3.75 1.61 12.13
C ILE A 168 -2.61 0.68 11.80
N ALA A 169 -2.19 -0.13 12.77
CA ALA A 169 -1.05 -1.02 12.65
C ALA A 169 -1.47 -2.49 12.82
N GLY A 170 -0.99 -3.36 11.92
CA GLY A 170 -1.30 -4.78 11.92
C GLY A 170 -0.88 -5.47 10.63
N LYS A 171 -1.38 -6.67 10.42
CA LYS A 171 -1.06 -7.46 9.23
C LYS A 171 -1.97 -7.06 8.06
N GLU A 172 -1.35 -6.73 6.90
CA GLU A 172 -2.05 -6.43 5.63
C GLU A 172 -3.12 -5.33 5.76
N VAL A 173 -2.83 -4.28 6.53
CA VAL A 173 -3.80 -3.22 6.81
C VAL A 173 -4.08 -2.41 5.56
N PHE A 174 -3.03 -1.97 4.84
CA PHE A 174 -3.19 -1.18 3.62
C PHE A 174 -3.92 -1.97 2.54
N GLY A 175 -3.56 -3.24 2.33
CA GLY A 175 -4.20 -4.10 1.31
C GLY A 175 -5.71 -4.23 1.48
N GLN A 176 -6.22 -4.16 2.73
CA GLN A 176 -7.66 -4.22 3.00
C GLN A 176 -8.33 -2.85 2.97
N LEU A 177 -7.66 -1.80 3.46
CA LEU A 177 -8.27 -0.48 3.63
C LEU A 177 -8.05 0.47 2.44
N LYS A 178 -7.11 0.19 1.53
CA LYS A 178 -6.80 1.07 0.37
C LYS A 178 -8.03 1.44 -0.47
N PHE A 179 -9.01 0.55 -0.52
CA PHE A 179 -10.27 0.77 -1.25
C PHE A 179 -11.25 1.70 -0.53
N GLU A 180 -10.97 2.11 0.71
CA GLU A 180 -11.85 3.00 1.48
C GLU A 180 -11.61 4.48 1.19
N SER A 181 -10.57 4.82 0.41
CA SER A 181 -10.28 6.20 0.03
C SER A 181 -11.33 6.75 -0.93
N GLY A 182 -11.87 7.93 -0.60
CA GLY A 182 -12.86 8.63 -1.41
C GLY A 182 -13.95 9.34 -0.59
N ALA A 183 -15.02 9.74 -1.28
CA ALA A 183 -16.15 10.42 -0.65
C ALA A 183 -17.23 9.42 -0.20
N HIS A 184 -17.55 9.43 1.09
CA HIS A 184 -18.60 8.64 1.73
C HIS A 184 -19.82 9.49 1.98
N ARG A 185 -20.96 9.12 1.42
CA ARG A 185 -22.22 9.85 1.50
C ARG A 185 -23.17 9.21 2.50
N VAL A 186 -23.75 10.02 3.38
CA VAL A 186 -24.80 9.59 4.31
C VAL A 186 -26.14 10.22 3.94
N GLN A 187 -27.21 9.46 4.08
CA GLN A 187 -28.60 9.89 3.96
C GLN A 187 -29.33 9.48 5.22
N ARG A 188 -29.63 10.43 6.11
CA ARG A 188 -30.41 10.23 7.34
C ARG A 188 -31.03 11.53 7.82
N VAL A 189 -31.92 11.43 8.78
CA VAL A 189 -32.38 12.58 9.56
C VAL A 189 -31.29 12.92 10.56
N PRO A 190 -30.64 14.11 10.49
CA PRO A 190 -29.61 14.52 11.44
C PRO A 190 -30.15 14.61 12.86
N GLN A 191 -29.31 14.40 13.87
CA GLN A 191 -29.66 14.64 15.26
C GLN A 191 -29.97 16.13 15.55
N THR A 192 -29.46 17.02 14.71
CA THR A 192 -29.67 18.48 14.77
C THR A 192 -30.92 18.95 14.02
N GLU A 193 -31.65 18.06 13.31
CA GLU A 193 -32.82 18.38 12.53
C GLU A 193 -34.11 18.21 13.32
N SER A 194 -34.86 19.30 13.54
CA SER A 194 -36.10 19.30 14.34
C SER A 194 -37.34 18.90 13.54
N GLN A 195 -37.31 18.99 12.20
CA GLN A 195 -38.46 18.76 11.32
C GLN A 195 -38.49 17.37 10.67
N GLY A 196 -37.56 16.51 11.04
CA GLY A 196 -37.52 15.13 10.54
C GLY A 196 -37.14 15.00 9.05
N ARG A 197 -36.51 15.99 8.44
CA ARG A 197 -36.12 15.93 7.05
C ARG A 197 -34.84 15.12 6.87
N ILE A 198 -34.81 14.30 5.82
CA ILE A 198 -33.63 13.55 5.44
C ILE A 198 -32.61 14.51 4.82
N HIS A 199 -31.42 14.59 5.41
CA HIS A 199 -30.31 15.34 4.85
C HIS A 199 -29.32 14.40 4.17
N THR A 200 -28.58 14.96 3.20
CA THR A 200 -27.49 14.27 2.52
C THR A 200 -26.19 14.99 2.84
N SER A 201 -25.35 14.33 3.60
CA SER A 201 -24.03 14.83 3.99
C SER A 201 -22.94 13.91 3.44
N ALA A 202 -21.71 14.39 3.38
CA ALA A 202 -20.57 13.63 2.91
C ALA A 202 -19.34 13.86 3.79
N CYS A 203 -18.54 12.80 3.93
CA CYS A 203 -17.21 12.84 4.51
C CYS A 203 -16.21 12.31 3.49
N THR A 204 -14.97 12.75 3.59
CA THR A 204 -13.88 12.22 2.81
C THR A 204 -13.02 11.31 3.69
N VAL A 205 -12.64 10.18 3.14
CA VAL A 205 -11.72 9.21 3.77
C VAL A 205 -10.49 9.12 2.90
N ALA A 206 -9.31 9.23 3.51
CA ALA A 206 -8.03 8.97 2.85
C ALA A 206 -7.28 7.90 3.65
N VAL A 207 -6.85 6.87 2.95
CA VAL A 207 -6.01 5.79 3.48
C VAL A 207 -4.66 5.89 2.80
N MET A 208 -3.63 6.18 3.57
CA MET A 208 -2.27 6.34 3.08
C MET A 208 -1.37 5.30 3.76
N PRO A 209 -0.47 4.64 3.02
CA PRO A 209 0.49 3.73 3.63
C PRO A 209 1.43 4.50 4.55
N GLU A 210 1.83 3.88 5.66
CA GLU A 210 2.91 4.37 6.49
C GLU A 210 4.23 4.15 5.75
N VAL A 211 4.83 5.23 5.30
CA VAL A 211 6.14 5.20 4.63
C VAL A 211 7.22 5.36 5.71
N GLU A 212 8.31 4.63 5.57
CA GLU A 212 9.46 4.77 6.45
C GLU A 212 10.04 6.19 6.37
N ASP A 213 10.55 6.68 7.48
CA ASP A 213 11.21 7.97 7.52
C ASP A 213 12.38 8.00 6.52
N VAL A 214 12.66 9.18 5.98
CA VAL A 214 13.80 9.36 5.07
C VAL A 214 15.07 9.07 5.84
N ASP A 215 15.81 8.04 5.41
CA ASP A 215 17.12 7.72 5.98
C ASP A 215 18.07 8.92 5.89
N GLU A 216 19.01 9.00 6.82
CA GLU A 216 20.06 10.01 6.78
C GLU A 216 20.76 9.99 5.42
N ILE A 217 20.76 11.14 4.72
CA ILE A 217 21.40 11.26 3.41
C ILE A 217 22.91 11.21 3.60
N GLU A 218 23.54 10.12 3.19
CA GLU A 218 24.99 10.05 3.04
C GLU A 218 25.43 10.78 1.78
N ILE A 219 26.27 11.80 1.96
CA ILE A 219 26.79 12.60 0.84
C ILE A 219 28.08 11.97 0.33
N ASP A 220 28.08 11.46 -0.91
CA ASP A 220 29.31 11.01 -1.56
C ASP A 220 30.22 12.22 -1.84
N LYS A 221 31.51 12.09 -1.47
CA LYS A 221 32.51 13.11 -1.71
C LYS A 221 32.79 13.37 -3.19
N ASN A 222 32.51 12.38 -4.05
CA ASN A 222 32.65 12.50 -5.49
C ASN A 222 31.56 13.39 -6.13
N ASP A 223 30.42 13.51 -5.48
CA ASP A 223 29.29 14.34 -5.90
C ASP A 223 29.43 15.80 -5.44
N LEU A 224 30.54 16.13 -4.76
CA LEU A 224 30.78 17.44 -4.22
C LEU A 224 31.85 18.20 -5.03
N ARG A 225 31.47 19.35 -5.53
CA ARG A 225 32.41 20.37 -5.97
C ARG A 225 32.70 21.31 -4.82
N VAL A 226 33.98 21.45 -4.48
CA VAL A 226 34.48 22.32 -3.41
C VAL A 226 35.25 23.48 -4.01
N ASP A 227 34.71 24.68 -3.88
CA ASP A 227 35.37 25.91 -4.30
C ASP A 227 35.78 26.72 -3.06
N THR A 228 37.01 27.23 -3.02
CA THR A 228 37.51 28.10 -1.95
C THR A 228 37.73 29.50 -2.50
N TYR A 229 37.37 30.49 -1.69
CA TYR A 229 37.51 31.89 -2.08
C TYR A 229 37.79 32.77 -0.87
N ARG A 230 38.13 34.06 -1.12
CA ARG A 230 38.40 35.03 -0.08
C ARG A 230 37.11 35.51 0.54
N ALA A 231 37.04 35.44 1.89
CA ALA A 231 35.87 35.93 2.61
C ALA A 231 35.71 37.44 2.40
N SER A 232 34.48 37.90 2.24
CA SER A 232 34.16 39.34 2.15
C SER A 232 33.54 39.78 3.50
N GLY A 233 34.07 40.83 4.10
CA GLY A 233 33.54 41.40 5.36
C GLY A 233 34.50 42.34 6.05
N SER A 234 34.05 42.99 7.16
CA SER A 234 34.83 43.84 8.03
C SER A 234 35.85 43.01 8.81
N GLY A 235 37.01 42.74 8.26
CA GLY A 235 38.09 41.99 8.87
C GLY A 235 39.45 42.56 8.50
N GLY A 236 40.45 42.35 9.38
CA GLY A 236 41.82 42.80 9.18
C GLY A 236 42.53 42.07 8.04
N GLN A 237 43.84 42.28 7.91
CA GLN A 237 44.71 41.79 6.84
C GLN A 237 44.61 40.27 6.54
N HIS A 238 44.17 39.46 7.51
CA HIS A 238 44.01 38.01 7.40
C HIS A 238 42.81 37.62 6.54
N VAL A 239 41.65 38.32 6.65
CA VAL A 239 40.42 38.03 5.92
C VAL A 239 40.58 38.30 4.42
N ASN A 240 41.36 39.31 4.06
CA ASN A 240 41.54 39.76 2.69
C ASN A 240 42.68 39.02 1.91
N LYS A 241 43.51 38.23 2.64
CA LYS A 241 44.65 37.51 2.01
C LYS A 241 44.51 35.99 1.98
N THR A 242 43.63 35.43 2.77
CA THR A 242 43.50 33.94 2.90
C THR A 242 42.18 33.46 2.31
N ASP A 243 42.22 32.41 1.49
CA ASP A 243 41.02 31.77 0.91
C ASP A 243 40.36 30.86 1.98
N SER A 244 39.72 31.48 2.98
CA SER A 244 39.09 30.79 4.14
C SER A 244 37.63 30.47 3.88
N ALA A 245 36.94 31.16 2.99
CA ALA A 245 35.57 30.89 2.64
C ALA A 245 35.45 29.61 1.76
N VAL A 246 34.43 28.83 1.97
CA VAL A 246 34.17 27.58 1.26
C VAL A 246 32.78 27.60 0.67
N ARG A 247 32.68 27.24 -0.61
CA ARG A 247 31.44 26.97 -1.33
C ARG A 247 31.42 25.50 -1.67
N LEU A 248 30.35 24.82 -1.25
CA LEU A 248 30.06 23.44 -1.63
C LEU A 248 28.90 23.42 -2.60
N THR A 249 29.10 22.74 -3.73
CA THR A 249 28.03 22.49 -4.70
C THR A 249 27.82 20.99 -4.79
N HIS A 250 26.62 20.54 -4.50
CA HIS A 250 26.23 19.14 -4.74
C HIS A 250 25.82 18.99 -6.19
N ILE A 251 26.62 18.26 -6.97
CA ILE A 251 26.50 18.16 -8.42
C ILE A 251 25.17 17.60 -8.88
N PRO A 252 24.63 16.48 -8.28
CA PRO A 252 23.38 15.88 -8.73
C PRO A 252 22.15 16.77 -8.52
N THR A 253 22.10 17.52 -7.41
CA THR A 253 20.93 18.36 -7.07
C THR A 253 21.11 19.83 -7.41
N GLY A 254 22.35 20.26 -7.68
CA GLY A 254 22.69 21.68 -7.93
C GLY A 254 22.60 22.55 -6.67
N VAL A 255 22.44 21.98 -5.49
CA VAL A 255 22.37 22.74 -4.22
C VAL A 255 23.71 23.33 -3.89
N VAL A 256 23.72 24.64 -3.61
CA VAL A 256 24.93 25.38 -3.25
C VAL A 256 24.81 25.87 -1.80
N VAL A 257 25.89 25.71 -1.05
CA VAL A 257 26.06 26.22 0.31
C VAL A 257 27.39 26.91 0.45
N GLU A 258 27.39 28.08 1.10
CA GLU A 258 28.59 28.87 1.36
C GLU A 258 28.77 29.07 2.86
N CYS A 259 30.00 29.01 3.34
CA CYS A 259 30.35 29.31 4.70
C CYS A 259 31.66 30.13 4.77
N GLN A 260 31.60 31.28 5.44
CA GLN A 260 32.74 32.19 5.61
C GLN A 260 32.90 32.74 7.05
N ASP A 261 32.19 32.12 8.00
CA ASP A 261 32.06 32.64 9.36
C ASP A 261 33.35 32.51 10.20
N GLU A 262 34.10 31.45 9.90
CA GLU A 262 35.32 31.14 10.67
C GLU A 262 36.60 31.51 9.90
N ARG A 263 37.69 31.77 10.65
CA ARG A 263 39.02 32.05 10.05
C ARG A 263 39.69 30.81 9.46
N SER A 264 39.22 29.60 9.82
CA SER A 264 39.77 28.33 9.38
C SER A 264 38.94 27.75 8.26
N GLN A 265 39.55 27.52 7.10
CA GLN A 265 38.96 26.86 5.95
C GLN A 265 38.38 25.48 6.30
N HIS A 266 39.08 24.68 7.14
CA HIS A 266 38.61 23.37 7.57
C HIS A 266 37.32 23.45 8.40
N LYS A 267 37.21 24.44 9.29
CA LYS A 267 35.98 24.65 10.08
C LYS A 267 34.84 25.13 9.20
N ASN A 268 35.09 26.04 8.24
CA ASN A 268 34.11 26.47 7.27
C ASN A 268 33.64 25.31 6.39
N LYS A 269 34.55 24.43 5.94
CA LYS A 269 34.20 23.25 5.16
C LYS A 269 33.32 22.28 5.96
N ALA A 270 33.66 21.99 7.22
CA ALA A 270 32.87 21.13 8.07
C ALA A 270 31.45 21.69 8.30
N ARG A 271 31.37 23.01 8.57
CA ARG A 271 30.08 23.71 8.76
C ARG A 271 29.25 23.75 7.46
N ALA A 272 29.89 24.03 6.32
CA ALA A 272 29.24 24.00 5.02
C ALA A 272 28.72 22.59 4.68
N MET A 273 29.45 21.52 5.07
CA MET A 273 28.98 20.14 4.90
C MET A 273 27.73 19.86 5.75
N SER A 274 27.72 20.23 7.00
CA SER A 274 26.54 20.08 7.88
C SER A 274 25.34 20.88 7.35
N LEU A 275 25.56 22.10 6.86
CA LEU A 275 24.50 22.91 6.24
C LEU A 275 23.99 22.30 4.94
N LEU A 276 24.88 21.71 4.13
CA LEU A 276 24.49 21.03 2.90
C LEU A 276 23.63 19.78 3.20
N GLN A 277 24.07 18.98 4.17
CA GLN A 277 23.31 17.80 4.60
C GLN A 277 21.90 18.18 5.11
N ALA A 278 21.81 19.20 5.97
CA ALA A 278 20.53 19.71 6.46
C ALA A 278 19.63 20.19 5.29
N LYS A 279 20.21 20.89 4.32
CA LYS A 279 19.46 21.43 3.17
C LYS A 279 18.99 20.34 2.20
N LEU A 280 19.79 19.28 1.99
CA LEU A 280 19.40 18.12 1.20
C LEU A 280 18.30 17.32 1.89
N MET A 281 18.40 17.18 3.22
CA MET A 281 17.37 16.53 4.05
C MET A 281 16.04 17.27 3.95
N ASP A 282 16.06 18.59 4.15
CA ASP A 282 14.88 19.46 4.05
C ASP A 282 14.23 19.37 2.64
N GLN A 283 15.04 19.31 1.57
CA GLN A 283 14.53 19.12 0.21
C GLN A 283 13.90 17.73 0.01
N ALA A 284 14.48 16.67 0.57
CA ALA A 284 13.93 15.33 0.47
C ALA A 284 12.60 15.20 1.24
N GLU A 285 12.55 15.75 2.45
CA GLU A 285 11.32 15.82 3.26
C GLU A 285 10.22 16.62 2.56
N GLN A 286 10.58 17.78 1.99
CA GLN A 286 9.62 18.61 1.25
C GLN A 286 9.06 17.86 0.03
N LYS A 287 9.93 17.20 -0.73
CA LYS A 287 9.51 16.40 -1.90
C LYS A 287 8.57 15.26 -1.50
N GLN A 288 8.91 14.53 -0.43
CA GLN A 288 8.06 13.47 0.11
C GLN A 288 6.70 14.02 0.57
N SER A 289 6.69 15.16 1.26
CA SER A 289 5.47 15.85 1.70
C SER A 289 4.60 16.28 0.52
N ASP A 290 5.21 16.83 -0.53
CA ASP A 290 4.49 17.26 -1.75
C ASP A 290 3.91 16.05 -2.51
N GLU A 291 4.63 14.95 -2.60
CA GLU A 291 4.16 13.68 -3.18
C GLU A 291 2.99 13.09 -2.39
N GLN A 292 3.09 13.06 -1.06
CA GLN A 292 2.00 12.62 -0.19
C GLN A 292 0.76 13.52 -0.30
N ALA A 293 0.96 14.85 -0.37
CA ALA A 293 -0.12 15.80 -0.55
C ALA A 293 -0.81 15.68 -1.92
N ALA A 294 -0.05 15.34 -2.97
CA ALA A 294 -0.58 15.07 -4.30
C ALA A 294 -1.36 13.75 -4.33
N ALA A 295 -0.81 12.68 -3.75
CA ALA A 295 -1.47 11.39 -3.61
C ALA A 295 -2.79 11.52 -2.84
N ARG A 296 -2.78 12.22 -1.69
CA ARG A 296 -3.99 12.50 -0.90
C ARG A 296 -5.06 13.21 -1.74
N ARG A 297 -4.69 14.25 -2.49
CA ARG A 297 -5.63 14.99 -3.36
C ARG A 297 -6.24 14.10 -4.44
N SER A 298 -5.46 13.21 -5.01
CA SER A 298 -5.93 12.23 -5.99
C SER A 298 -6.93 11.24 -5.38
N LEU A 299 -6.67 10.75 -4.16
CA LEU A 299 -7.53 9.79 -3.46
C LEU A 299 -8.88 10.37 -3.04
N VAL A 300 -8.92 11.65 -2.64
CA VAL A 300 -10.11 12.29 -2.07
C VAL A 300 -10.97 12.99 -3.13
N GLY A 301 -10.37 13.32 -4.29
CA GLY A 301 -11.05 14.12 -5.32
C GLY A 301 -11.44 15.51 -4.82
N SER A 302 -12.58 16.04 -5.28
CA SER A 302 -13.12 17.34 -4.83
C SER A 302 -13.78 17.29 -3.45
N GLY A 303 -14.07 16.09 -2.92
CA GLY A 303 -14.87 15.90 -1.71
C GLY A 303 -16.36 16.26 -1.87
N ASP A 304 -16.81 16.45 -3.09
CA ASP A 304 -18.23 16.69 -3.37
C ASP A 304 -19.04 15.39 -3.21
N ARG A 305 -20.25 15.53 -2.67
CA ARG A 305 -21.21 14.42 -2.53
C ARG A 305 -21.63 13.76 -3.86
N SER A 306 -21.31 14.36 -5.00
CA SER A 306 -21.50 13.78 -6.34
C SER A 306 -20.45 12.71 -6.66
N GLU A 307 -19.22 12.86 -6.19
CA GLU A 307 -18.08 11.93 -6.41
C GLU A 307 -18.02 10.78 -5.40
N LYS A 308 -19.18 10.40 -4.86
CA LYS A 308 -19.29 9.36 -3.85
C LYS A 308 -18.83 8.00 -4.32
N ILE A 309 -17.99 7.34 -3.51
CA ILE A 309 -17.69 5.92 -3.68
C ILE A 309 -18.74 5.03 -3.01
N ARG A 310 -19.26 5.47 -1.85
CA ARG A 310 -20.22 4.69 -1.08
C ARG A 310 -21.33 5.55 -0.48
N THR A 311 -22.55 4.99 -0.42
CA THR A 311 -23.71 5.64 0.19
C THR A 311 -24.23 4.80 1.35
N TYR A 312 -24.41 5.43 2.50
CA TYR A 312 -25.03 4.89 3.71
C TYR A 312 -26.43 5.47 3.82
N ASN A 313 -27.45 4.67 3.51
CA ASN A 313 -28.85 5.07 3.53
C ASN A 313 -29.53 4.48 4.78
N PHE A 314 -29.77 5.31 5.77
CA PHE A 314 -30.35 4.90 7.05
C PHE A 314 -31.85 4.57 6.95
N PRO A 315 -32.68 5.37 6.24
CA PRO A 315 -34.10 5.03 6.04
C PRO A 315 -34.32 3.64 5.44
N ASP A 316 -33.52 3.26 4.44
CA ASP A 316 -33.63 1.97 3.76
C ASP A 316 -32.73 0.87 4.39
N SER A 317 -32.02 1.18 5.47
CA SER A 317 -31.05 0.27 6.12
C SER A 317 -30.07 -0.40 5.15
N ARG A 318 -29.59 0.35 4.14
CA ARG A 318 -28.73 -0.19 3.10
C ARG A 318 -27.41 0.58 2.97
N VAL A 319 -26.36 -0.13 2.54
CA VAL A 319 -25.08 0.42 2.09
C VAL A 319 -24.92 0.06 0.62
N THR A 320 -24.57 1.05 -0.20
CA THR A 320 -24.29 0.83 -1.64
C THR A 320 -22.91 1.32 -1.98
N ASP A 321 -22.04 0.43 -2.46
CA ASP A 321 -20.76 0.78 -3.08
C ASP A 321 -21.00 0.98 -4.57
N HIS A 322 -20.73 2.20 -5.04
CA HIS A 322 -21.06 2.60 -6.42
C HIS A 322 -20.01 2.15 -7.45
N ARG A 323 -18.83 1.78 -7.01
CA ARG A 323 -17.74 1.33 -7.90
C ARG A 323 -18.06 -0.04 -8.51
N ILE A 324 -18.58 -0.94 -7.68
CA ILE A 324 -18.91 -2.32 -8.03
C ILE A 324 -20.43 -2.59 -8.05
N ASN A 325 -21.25 -1.53 -7.93
CA ASN A 325 -22.72 -1.61 -7.85
C ASN A 325 -23.25 -2.58 -6.78
N LEU A 326 -22.47 -2.79 -5.71
CA LEU A 326 -22.84 -3.68 -4.61
C LEU A 326 -23.81 -2.97 -3.67
N THR A 327 -24.98 -3.58 -3.43
CA THR A 327 -25.95 -3.08 -2.44
C THR A 327 -26.21 -4.14 -1.38
N LEU A 328 -25.97 -3.79 -0.11
CA LEU A 328 -26.19 -4.65 1.05
C LEU A 328 -27.20 -4.03 1.99
N HIS A 329 -28.23 -4.79 2.36
CA HIS A 329 -29.24 -4.40 3.36
C HIS A 329 -28.80 -4.74 4.78
N ARG A 330 -27.59 -4.31 5.17
CA ARG A 330 -26.91 -4.62 6.42
C ARG A 330 -26.22 -3.40 7.02
N LEU A 331 -26.87 -2.21 6.90
CA LEU A 331 -26.26 -0.95 7.35
C LEU A 331 -25.84 -0.99 8.82
N ALA A 332 -26.69 -1.51 9.70
CA ALA A 332 -26.40 -1.55 11.14
C ALA A 332 -25.17 -2.42 11.45
N GLN A 333 -25.05 -3.59 10.79
CA GLN A 333 -23.88 -4.46 10.93
C GLN A 333 -22.62 -3.81 10.39
N THR A 334 -22.70 -3.17 9.22
CA THR A 334 -21.57 -2.44 8.64
C THR A 334 -21.09 -1.33 9.56
N MET A 335 -22.00 -0.51 10.10
CA MET A 335 -21.66 0.54 11.09
C MET A 335 -21.14 -0.04 12.43
N ALA A 336 -21.46 -1.29 12.72
CA ALA A 336 -20.92 -2.01 13.87
C ALA A 336 -19.53 -2.63 13.61
N GLY A 337 -18.95 -2.45 12.41
CA GLY A 337 -17.61 -2.92 12.03
C GLY A 337 -17.60 -4.16 11.15
N ASP A 338 -18.75 -4.72 10.74
CA ASP A 338 -18.83 -5.85 9.81
C ASP A 338 -18.64 -5.34 8.36
N MET A 339 -17.40 -4.95 8.03
CA MET A 339 -17.03 -4.44 6.71
C MET A 339 -16.51 -5.52 5.76
N ALA A 340 -16.16 -6.70 6.29
CA ALA A 340 -15.58 -7.77 5.49
C ALA A 340 -16.35 -8.06 4.19
N PRO A 341 -17.70 -8.18 4.18
CA PRO A 341 -18.41 -8.44 2.93
C PRO A 341 -18.22 -7.39 1.83
N ILE A 342 -17.99 -6.14 2.20
CA ILE A 342 -17.75 -5.07 1.23
C ILE A 342 -16.30 -5.13 0.73
N ILE A 343 -15.36 -5.26 1.66
CA ILE A 343 -13.92 -5.29 1.36
C ILE A 343 -13.57 -6.50 0.48
N ASP A 344 -14.10 -7.68 0.83
CA ASP A 344 -13.84 -8.90 0.10
C ASP A 344 -14.32 -8.81 -1.37
N HIS A 345 -15.48 -8.20 -1.62
CA HIS A 345 -15.97 -7.97 -2.99
C HIS A 345 -15.09 -6.96 -3.75
N LEU A 346 -14.62 -5.89 -3.09
CA LEU A 346 -13.73 -4.91 -3.70
C LEU A 346 -12.37 -5.52 -4.05
N VAL A 347 -11.84 -6.38 -3.17
CA VAL A 347 -10.59 -7.11 -3.44
C VAL A 347 -10.78 -8.08 -4.61
N GLN A 348 -11.92 -8.81 -4.67
CA GLN A 348 -12.23 -9.74 -5.76
C GLN A 348 -12.35 -9.01 -7.11
N GLU A 349 -13.06 -7.87 -7.15
CA GLU A 349 -13.19 -7.07 -8.37
C GLU A 349 -11.84 -6.54 -8.83
N HIS A 350 -11.04 -5.98 -7.92
CA HIS A 350 -9.69 -5.54 -8.23
C HIS A 350 -8.78 -6.67 -8.76
N GLN A 351 -8.89 -7.87 -8.17
CA GLN A 351 -8.17 -9.04 -8.67
C GLN A 351 -8.66 -9.45 -10.07
N ALA A 352 -9.98 -9.35 -10.35
CA ALA A 352 -10.54 -9.65 -11.66
C ALA A 352 -10.05 -8.65 -12.72
N ASP A 353 -9.99 -7.35 -12.39
CA ASP A 353 -9.45 -6.31 -13.28
C ASP A 353 -7.96 -6.57 -13.60
N LEU A 354 -7.17 -6.91 -12.59
CA LEU A 354 -5.74 -7.25 -12.77
C LEU A 354 -5.57 -8.52 -13.63
N LEU A 355 -6.41 -9.54 -13.43
CA LEU A 355 -6.40 -10.76 -14.29
C LEU A 355 -6.77 -10.44 -15.72
N GLY A 356 -7.73 -9.54 -15.93
CA GLY A 356 -8.12 -9.05 -17.25
C GLY A 356 -6.95 -8.38 -17.97
N SER A 357 -6.27 -7.46 -17.31
CA SER A 357 -5.11 -6.75 -17.86
C SER A 357 -3.92 -7.67 -18.16
N LEU A 358 -3.63 -8.65 -17.27
CA LEU A 358 -2.63 -9.70 -17.55
C LEU A 358 -3.03 -10.59 -18.72
N GLY A 359 -4.32 -10.86 -18.89
CA GLY A 359 -4.85 -11.63 -20.03
C GLY A 359 -4.60 -10.94 -21.36
N ASP A 360 -4.72 -9.63 -21.39
CA ASP A 360 -4.49 -8.78 -22.57
C ASP A 360 -2.98 -8.65 -22.88
N GLU A 361 -2.13 -8.47 -21.86
CA GLU A 361 -0.66 -8.44 -22.03
C GLU A 361 -0.05 -9.77 -22.48
N LEU A 362 -0.69 -10.90 -22.14
CA LEU A 362 -0.24 -12.25 -22.52
C LEU A 362 -0.95 -12.75 -23.79
N GLY A 363 -1.83 -11.95 -24.38
CA GLY A 363 -2.63 -12.30 -25.58
C GLY A 363 -2.05 -11.83 -26.89
N ASP A 364 -1.04 -10.91 -26.85
CA ASP A 364 -0.21 -10.49 -27.97
C ASP A 364 1.11 -11.32 -28.00
#